data_6e47e4c3e5ee585ce7e224929d866a5b
#
_entry.id   6e47e4c3e5ee585ce7e224929d866a5b
#
_cell.length_a   1.000
_cell.length_b   1.000
_cell.length_c   1.000
_cell.angle_alpha   90.00
_cell.angle_beta   90.00
_cell.angle_gamma   90.00
#
_symmetry.space_group_name_H-M   'P 1'
#
loop_
_entity.id
_entity.type
_entity.pdbx_description
1 polymer ?
#
loop_
_entity_poly.entity_id
_entity_poly.type
_entity_poly.pdbx_seq_one_letter_code
_entity_poly.pdbx_strand_id
1 'polypeptide(L)'
;MKPNKPNAQEKRSTLETLHTLWVPLAVGAVLLVMLAIVANLVWKDYSTALMESQTRQMELVVQSLADSIEFSLEEYLDRLDSAVAKVEANPDYKPTLAPSDTLIDLWLEDNDGNIVYSCYGITALSDVLITRSEGVSYWQYHRGDTHYLVLKKAVGKQSVCLVVDSTTLYKQLVSDIRVGTNGYVMIKNANDMVVMHPEPAQWGIQVVDGRQKLYAYKELDLTSLSELLKAQRTQDSGIRDYYSYWWTDPKLPRVHKISAFRHLDVGSSFWIVSAVVDYDDLYQPVRDSFLKMALMFSAVAVVLVLFTGMIFRLQWKNQRSVTKINDLQEVNEALEELQKSRESLAHDQRLQLMGTLTGGIAHEFNNFLTPITGYADLIMADADPESEIYDNAREISEAAEKARDVVKQISSMSRKNVETVYDAVPVESLIEHTCKLVETNCPRQVRLRQELELHGENVLGNSTQLQQVLLNICINGIHAIGVGEGSLTLRAKAVPREELAARIPEEKISDDWQSYV
;
A
#
# COMPACT_ATOMS: atom_id res chain seq x y z
N MET A 1 11.76 -42.62 17.83
CA MET A 1 10.77 -41.54 17.94
C MET A 1 10.37 -41.11 16.53
N LYS A 2 9.14 -41.41 16.12
CA LYS A 2 8.61 -40.90 14.83
C LYS A 2 8.19 -39.45 15.03
N PRO A 3 8.49 -38.53 14.06
CA PRO A 3 8.05 -37.15 14.19
C PRO A 3 6.53 -37.09 14.19
N ASN A 4 5.98 -36.44 15.19
CA ASN A 4 4.55 -36.21 15.35
C ASN A 4 4.05 -35.41 14.15
N LYS A 5 3.05 -35.91 13.43
CA LYS A 5 2.41 -35.15 12.34
C LYS A 5 1.69 -33.96 12.96
N PRO A 6 1.91 -32.73 12.45
CA PRO A 6 1.25 -31.56 13.00
C PRO A 6 -0.27 -31.71 12.95
N ASN A 7 -0.92 -31.38 14.05
CA ASN A 7 -2.35 -31.48 14.25
C ASN A 7 -3.10 -30.57 13.26
N ALA A 8 -4.30 -30.94 12.85
CA ALA A 8 -5.09 -30.15 11.88
C ALA A 8 -5.33 -28.70 12.31
N GLN A 9 -5.31 -28.43 13.60
CA GLN A 9 -5.41 -27.09 14.21
C GLN A 9 -4.12 -26.26 14.00
N GLU A 10 -2.94 -26.87 14.13
CA GLU A 10 -1.64 -26.23 13.83
C GLU A 10 -1.49 -25.86 12.36
N LYS A 11 -1.98 -26.73 11.45
CA LYS A 11 -2.00 -26.43 10.01
C LYS A 11 -2.96 -25.29 9.65
N ARG A 12 -4.06 -25.12 10.36
CA ARG A 12 -4.99 -24.00 10.16
C ARG A 12 -4.38 -22.67 10.64
N SER A 13 -3.75 -22.66 11.81
CA SER A 13 -3.11 -21.45 12.35
C SER A 13 -1.92 -21.00 11.48
N THR A 14 -1.12 -21.93 10.96
CA THR A 14 -0.02 -21.59 10.03
C THR A 14 -0.52 -21.11 8.67
N LEU A 15 -1.64 -21.60 8.17
CA LEU A 15 -2.26 -21.10 6.93
C LEU A 15 -2.88 -19.72 7.11
N GLU A 16 -3.54 -19.45 8.22
CA GLU A 16 -4.10 -18.12 8.55
C GLU A 16 -3.00 -17.08 8.78
N THR A 17 -1.91 -17.47 9.43
CA THR A 17 -0.74 -16.59 9.64
C THR A 17 0.00 -16.30 8.33
N LEU A 18 0.15 -17.27 7.44
CA LEU A 18 0.68 -17.04 6.09
C LEU A 18 -0.23 -16.10 5.29
N HIS A 19 -1.54 -16.30 5.35
CA HIS A 19 -2.51 -15.47 4.62
C HIS A 19 -2.44 -13.99 5.04
N THR A 20 -2.34 -13.70 6.34
CA THR A 20 -2.25 -12.32 6.85
C THR A 20 -0.93 -11.62 6.48
N LEU A 21 0.17 -12.34 6.30
CA LEU A 21 1.46 -11.80 5.86
C LEU A 21 1.48 -11.43 4.37
N TRP A 22 0.76 -12.14 3.52
CA TRP A 22 0.72 -11.88 2.08
C TRP A 22 -0.22 -10.75 1.68
N VAL A 23 -1.21 -10.42 2.51
CA VAL A 23 -2.19 -9.37 2.22
C VAL A 23 -1.54 -8.01 1.91
N PRO A 24 -0.60 -7.47 2.72
CA PRO A 24 0.04 -6.19 2.39
C PRO A 24 0.81 -6.22 1.08
N LEU A 25 1.48 -7.33 0.77
CA LEU A 25 2.22 -7.48 -0.48
C LEU A 25 1.28 -7.54 -1.68
N ALA A 26 0.16 -8.26 -1.56
CA ALA A 26 -0.86 -8.33 -2.60
C ALA A 26 -1.51 -6.95 -2.83
N VAL A 27 -1.87 -6.23 -1.77
CA VAL A 27 -2.40 -4.87 -1.85
C VAL A 27 -1.37 -3.92 -2.47
N GLY A 28 -0.10 -4.00 -2.03
CA GLY A 28 0.98 -3.21 -2.61
C GLY A 28 1.18 -3.48 -4.11
N ALA A 29 1.12 -4.74 -4.54
CA ALA A 29 1.20 -5.11 -5.94
C ALA A 29 0.02 -4.56 -6.76
N VAL A 30 -1.20 -4.65 -6.24
CA VAL A 30 -2.40 -4.07 -6.89
C VAL A 30 -2.26 -2.56 -7.02
N LEU A 31 -1.81 -1.86 -5.97
CA LEU A 31 -1.60 -0.42 -6.01
C LEU A 31 -0.53 -0.01 -7.03
N LEU A 32 0.56 -0.78 -7.15
CA LEU A 32 1.59 -0.54 -8.17
C LEU A 32 1.06 -0.73 -9.60
N VAL A 33 0.25 -1.76 -9.83
CA VAL A 33 -0.42 -1.97 -11.13
C VAL A 33 -1.39 -0.83 -11.43
N MET A 34 -2.21 -0.40 -10.47
CA MET A 34 -3.09 0.75 -10.63
C MET A 34 -2.31 2.03 -10.93
N LEU A 35 -1.20 2.27 -10.22
CA LEU A 35 -0.31 3.41 -10.46
C LEU A 35 0.23 3.40 -11.89
N ALA A 36 0.67 2.23 -12.39
CA ALA A 36 1.16 2.09 -13.77
C ALA A 36 0.08 2.34 -14.82
N ILE A 37 -1.15 1.86 -14.57
CA ILE A 37 -2.31 2.13 -15.46
C ILE A 37 -2.61 3.63 -15.48
N VAL A 38 -2.71 4.26 -14.31
CA VAL A 38 -2.98 5.71 -14.20
C VAL A 38 -1.86 6.51 -14.88
N ALA A 39 -0.60 6.15 -14.65
CA ALA A 39 0.54 6.80 -15.30
C ALA A 39 0.45 6.72 -16.83
N ASN A 40 0.09 5.55 -17.36
CA ASN A 40 -0.06 5.35 -18.80
C ASN A 40 -1.24 6.16 -19.38
N LEU A 41 -2.38 6.21 -18.69
CA LEU A 41 -3.55 7.00 -19.11
C LEU A 41 -3.23 8.49 -19.12
N VAL A 42 -2.69 8.99 -18.01
CA VAL A 42 -2.30 10.41 -17.88
C VAL A 42 -1.25 10.79 -18.93
N TRP A 43 -0.27 9.90 -19.17
CA TRP A 43 0.74 10.13 -20.21
C TRP A 43 0.10 10.21 -21.61
N LYS A 44 -0.77 9.26 -21.94
CA LYS A 44 -1.44 9.22 -23.25
C LYS A 44 -2.23 10.52 -23.50
N ASP A 45 -3.06 10.92 -22.55
CA ASP A 45 -3.89 12.12 -22.68
C ASP A 45 -3.02 13.39 -22.76
N TYR A 46 -2.02 13.50 -21.88
CA TYR A 46 -1.12 14.64 -21.84
C TYR A 46 -0.28 14.76 -23.10
N SER A 47 0.31 13.65 -23.58
CA SER A 47 1.14 13.66 -24.81
C SER A 47 0.32 14.02 -26.04
N THR A 48 -0.92 13.51 -26.14
CA THR A 48 -1.82 13.86 -27.23
C THR A 48 -2.18 15.35 -27.21
N ALA A 49 -2.61 15.86 -26.05
CA ALA A 49 -2.96 17.27 -25.91
C ALA A 49 -1.76 18.22 -26.17
N LEU A 50 -0.56 17.84 -25.73
CA LEU A 50 0.64 18.62 -25.99
C LEU A 50 1.00 18.63 -27.48
N MET A 51 0.89 17.49 -28.15
CA MET A 51 1.11 17.39 -29.60
C MET A 51 0.09 18.20 -30.40
N GLU A 52 -1.19 18.09 -30.06
CA GLU A 52 -2.23 18.92 -30.69
C GLU A 52 -1.95 20.42 -30.49
N SER A 53 -1.51 20.82 -29.30
CA SER A 53 -1.15 22.19 -29.01
C SER A 53 0.02 22.68 -29.88
N GLN A 54 1.07 21.87 -30.02
CA GLN A 54 2.25 22.20 -30.83
C GLN A 54 1.91 22.26 -32.33
N THR A 55 1.16 21.30 -32.83
CA THR A 55 0.72 21.28 -34.22
C THR A 55 -0.19 22.46 -34.55
N ARG A 56 -1.14 22.77 -33.67
CA ARG A 56 -2.01 23.95 -33.84
C ARG A 56 -1.24 25.26 -33.82
N GLN A 57 -0.19 25.35 -33.00
CA GLN A 57 0.69 26.52 -33.01
C GLN A 57 1.40 26.71 -34.36
N MET A 58 1.90 25.63 -34.98
CA MET A 58 2.47 25.65 -36.31
C MET A 58 1.45 26.10 -37.38
N GLU A 59 0.23 25.58 -37.32
CA GLU A 59 -0.85 25.97 -38.23
C GLU A 59 -1.14 27.49 -38.15
N LEU A 60 -1.25 28.01 -36.91
CA LEU A 60 -1.48 29.43 -36.67
C LEU A 60 -0.33 30.31 -37.22
N VAL A 61 0.91 29.83 -37.07
CA VAL A 61 2.08 30.53 -37.63
C VAL A 61 1.97 30.59 -39.15
N VAL A 62 1.67 29.45 -39.81
CA VAL A 62 1.54 29.43 -41.29
C VAL A 62 0.37 30.26 -41.76
N GLN A 63 -0.76 30.23 -41.03
CA GLN A 63 -1.91 31.06 -41.36
C GLN A 63 -1.57 32.55 -41.25
N SER A 64 -0.98 33.00 -40.16
CA SER A 64 -0.59 34.39 -39.96
C SER A 64 0.40 34.86 -41.03
N LEU A 65 1.31 33.96 -41.46
CA LEU A 65 2.22 34.25 -42.56
C LEU A 65 1.50 34.37 -43.89
N ALA A 66 0.61 33.46 -44.21
CA ALA A 66 -0.18 33.51 -45.44
C ALA A 66 -1.00 34.80 -45.50
N ASP A 67 -1.69 35.14 -44.38
CA ASP A 67 -2.49 36.38 -44.27
C ASP A 67 -1.60 37.63 -44.44
N SER A 68 -0.37 37.63 -43.89
CA SER A 68 0.59 38.77 -44.04
C SER A 68 1.12 38.91 -45.48
N ILE A 69 1.36 37.79 -46.15
CA ILE A 69 1.79 37.79 -47.58
C ILE A 69 0.64 38.24 -48.45
N GLU A 70 -0.57 37.76 -48.21
CA GLU A 70 -1.78 38.14 -48.92
C GLU A 70 -1.99 39.66 -48.86
N PHE A 71 -1.97 40.20 -47.64
CA PHE A 71 -2.07 41.65 -47.42
C PHE A 71 -1.01 42.45 -48.19
N SER A 72 0.25 41.98 -48.19
CA SER A 72 1.32 42.64 -48.93
C SER A 72 1.13 42.56 -50.44
N LEU A 73 0.67 41.42 -50.95
CA LEU A 73 0.38 41.25 -52.39
C LEU A 73 -0.81 42.09 -52.83
N GLU A 74 -1.88 42.17 -52.02
CA GLU A 74 -3.01 43.06 -52.31
C GLU A 74 -2.59 44.52 -52.39
N GLU A 75 -1.76 44.98 -51.44
CA GLU A 75 -1.21 46.35 -51.47
C GLU A 75 -0.42 46.60 -52.76
N TYR A 76 0.41 45.64 -53.18
CA TYR A 76 1.19 45.76 -54.43
C TYR A 76 0.31 45.73 -55.67
N LEU A 77 -0.74 44.93 -55.69
CA LEU A 77 -1.70 44.87 -56.78
C LEU A 77 -2.50 46.16 -56.90
N ASP A 78 -2.98 46.72 -55.79
CA ASP A 78 -3.68 47.99 -55.79
C ASP A 78 -2.80 49.13 -56.32
N ARG A 79 -1.52 49.15 -55.96
CA ARG A 79 -0.56 50.12 -56.51
C ARG A 79 -0.30 49.95 -58.00
N LEU A 80 -0.19 48.67 -58.44
CA LEU A 80 -0.06 48.31 -59.86
C LEU A 80 -1.29 48.74 -60.63
N ASP A 81 -2.49 48.45 -60.14
CA ASP A 81 -3.76 48.76 -60.80
C ASP A 81 -4.00 50.29 -60.87
N SER A 82 -3.63 51.00 -59.85
CA SER A 82 -3.67 52.44 -59.88
C SER A 82 -2.71 53.03 -60.96
N ALA A 83 -1.54 52.42 -61.12
CA ALA A 83 -0.61 52.83 -62.15
C ALA A 83 -1.12 52.48 -63.58
N VAL A 84 -1.67 51.29 -63.71
CA VAL A 84 -2.31 50.78 -64.95
C VAL A 84 -3.43 51.70 -65.42
N ALA A 85 -4.35 52.07 -64.54
CA ALA A 85 -5.49 52.92 -64.83
C ALA A 85 -5.01 54.32 -65.35
N LYS A 86 -3.95 54.83 -64.77
CA LYS A 86 -3.38 56.15 -65.21
C LYS A 86 -2.71 56.04 -66.57
N VAL A 87 -1.97 54.97 -66.85
CA VAL A 87 -1.35 54.75 -68.17
C VAL A 87 -2.42 54.42 -69.24
N GLU A 88 -3.50 53.77 -68.87
CA GLU A 88 -4.63 53.51 -69.79
C GLU A 88 -5.35 54.75 -70.17
N ALA A 89 -5.55 55.69 -69.20
CA ALA A 89 -6.15 57.01 -69.45
C ALA A 89 -5.24 57.92 -70.24
N ASN A 90 -3.92 57.86 -70.09
CA ASN A 90 -2.93 58.63 -70.81
C ASN A 90 -1.68 57.75 -71.09
N PRO A 91 -1.51 57.27 -72.33
CA PRO A 91 -0.36 56.46 -72.72
C PRO A 91 1.03 57.07 -72.53
N ASP A 92 1.11 58.37 -72.49
CA ASP A 92 2.34 59.14 -72.21
C ASP A 92 2.58 59.38 -70.69
N TYR A 93 1.67 58.91 -69.84
CA TYR A 93 1.82 59.02 -68.38
C TYR A 93 3.05 58.29 -67.87
N LYS A 94 3.88 58.99 -67.14
CA LYS A 94 5.04 58.46 -66.47
C LYS A 94 4.64 58.11 -65.01
N PRO A 95 4.45 56.86 -64.66
CA PRO A 95 4.06 56.54 -63.32
C PRO A 95 5.13 56.92 -62.30
N THR A 96 4.71 57.25 -61.09
CA THR A 96 5.60 57.58 -59.98
C THR A 96 5.37 56.54 -58.83
N LEU A 97 6.44 56.17 -58.18
CA LEU A 97 6.42 55.26 -57.06
C LEU A 97 6.91 55.97 -55.78
N ALA A 98 6.16 55.87 -54.70
CA ALA A 98 6.68 56.36 -53.43
C ALA A 98 7.74 55.33 -52.89
N PRO A 99 8.88 55.86 -52.41
CA PRO A 99 9.92 54.98 -51.87
C PRO A 99 9.37 54.09 -50.75
N SER A 100 9.75 52.80 -50.79
CA SER A 100 9.45 51.81 -49.74
C SER A 100 10.65 50.88 -49.62
N ASP A 101 10.83 50.23 -48.47
CA ASP A 101 11.92 49.29 -48.27
C ASP A 101 11.81 48.05 -49.18
N THR A 102 10.59 47.70 -49.56
CA THR A 102 10.31 46.52 -50.41
C THR A 102 10.00 46.88 -51.85
N LEU A 103 9.48 48.08 -52.17
CA LEU A 103 9.15 48.51 -53.50
C LEU A 103 10.33 49.22 -54.11
N ILE A 104 10.98 48.62 -55.09
CA ILE A 104 12.25 49.03 -55.64
C ILE A 104 12.09 49.95 -56.86
N ASP A 105 11.13 49.58 -57.78
CA ASP A 105 10.89 50.33 -58.99
C ASP A 105 9.49 50.07 -59.56
N LEU A 106 9.05 51.01 -60.41
CA LEU A 106 7.90 50.84 -61.26
C LEU A 106 8.30 51.27 -62.64
N TRP A 107 8.20 50.35 -63.62
CA TRP A 107 8.59 50.66 -65.00
C TRP A 107 7.52 50.33 -66.04
N LEU A 108 7.67 50.86 -67.20
CA LEU A 108 6.90 50.54 -68.39
C LEU A 108 7.76 49.68 -69.33
N GLU A 109 7.21 48.63 -69.87
CA GLU A 109 7.83 47.82 -70.91
C GLU A 109 7.02 47.88 -72.21
N ASP A 110 7.72 47.84 -73.34
CA ASP A 110 7.10 47.64 -74.65
C ASP A 110 6.71 46.17 -74.87
N ASN A 111 6.11 45.87 -76.04
CA ASN A 111 5.72 44.49 -76.40
C ASN A 111 6.92 43.54 -76.54
N ASP A 112 8.11 44.07 -76.77
CA ASP A 112 9.34 43.30 -76.95
C ASP A 112 10.05 43.01 -75.59
N GLY A 113 9.53 43.61 -74.52
CA GLY A 113 10.06 43.44 -73.16
C GLY A 113 11.17 44.47 -72.82
N ASN A 114 11.34 45.50 -73.63
CA ASN A 114 12.31 46.55 -73.36
C ASN A 114 11.73 47.60 -72.40
N ILE A 115 12.49 48.01 -71.36
CA ILE A 115 12.06 49.01 -70.41
C ILE A 115 12.08 50.35 -71.09
N VAL A 116 10.91 50.96 -71.30
CA VAL A 116 10.73 52.29 -71.95
C VAL A 116 10.83 53.38 -70.92
N TYR A 117 10.43 53.16 -69.70
CA TYR A 117 10.48 54.07 -68.58
C TYR A 117 10.69 53.36 -67.29
N SER A 118 11.47 53.93 -66.37
CA SER A 118 11.66 53.45 -65.02
C SER A 118 11.65 54.61 -64.05
N CYS A 119 11.02 54.45 -62.85
CA CYS A 119 10.97 55.50 -61.84
C CYS A 119 12.34 55.73 -61.19
N TYR A 120 13.12 54.69 -60.98
CA TYR A 120 14.39 54.69 -60.26
C TYR A 120 15.60 54.25 -61.11
N GLY A 121 15.39 53.95 -62.38
CA GLY A 121 16.48 53.71 -63.34
C GLY A 121 17.03 52.25 -63.31
N ILE A 122 16.29 51.32 -62.89
CA ILE A 122 16.66 49.93 -63.03
C ILE A 122 16.53 49.52 -64.50
N THR A 123 17.68 49.23 -65.16
CA THR A 123 17.74 49.06 -66.62
C THR A 123 17.81 47.58 -67.07
N ALA A 124 18.14 46.69 -66.18
CA ALA A 124 18.16 45.26 -66.52
C ALA A 124 18.14 44.40 -65.26
N LEU A 125 17.30 43.42 -65.23
CA LEU A 125 17.33 42.25 -64.30
C LEU A 125 17.78 41.04 -65.14
N SER A 126 18.78 40.30 -64.67
CA SER A 126 19.26 39.10 -65.35
C SER A 126 18.52 37.85 -64.83
N ASP A 127 18.28 36.89 -65.75
CA ASP A 127 17.68 35.57 -65.51
C ASP A 127 16.25 35.52 -64.95
N VAL A 128 15.35 35.15 -65.82
CA VAL A 128 13.90 35.17 -65.62
C VAL A 128 13.38 33.77 -65.22
N LEU A 129 12.69 33.71 -64.10
CA LEU A 129 11.87 32.58 -63.70
C LEU A 129 10.40 33.01 -63.72
N ILE A 130 9.60 32.43 -64.59
CA ILE A 130 8.23 32.86 -64.89
C ILE A 130 7.23 32.06 -64.07
N THR A 131 6.35 32.75 -63.33
CA THR A 131 5.07 32.21 -62.89
C THR A 131 3.96 33.08 -63.51
N ARG A 132 3.13 32.55 -64.36
CA ARG A 132 1.99 33.29 -64.97
C ARG A 132 0.71 32.99 -64.18
N SER A 133 -0.03 34.04 -63.91
CA SER A 133 -1.41 33.99 -63.44
C SER A 133 -2.28 34.81 -64.40
N GLU A 134 -3.60 34.50 -64.53
CA GLU A 134 -4.50 35.30 -65.37
C GLU A 134 -4.53 36.76 -64.95
N GLY A 135 -4.32 37.66 -65.94
CA GLY A 135 -4.36 39.10 -65.75
C GLY A 135 -3.07 39.75 -65.20
N VAL A 136 -2.41 39.13 -64.23
CA VAL A 136 -1.13 39.59 -63.68
C VAL A 136 -0.11 38.47 -63.77
N SER A 137 1.05 38.75 -64.28
CA SER A 137 2.17 37.81 -64.36
C SER A 137 3.16 38.11 -63.25
N TYR A 138 3.57 37.10 -62.54
CA TYR A 138 4.58 37.17 -61.48
C TYR A 138 5.89 36.62 -62.04
N TRP A 139 6.93 37.45 -62.04
CA TRP A 139 8.23 37.11 -62.61
C TRP A 139 9.27 37.19 -61.49
N GLN A 140 10.16 36.20 -61.41
CA GLN A 140 11.28 36.22 -60.48
C GLN A 140 12.58 36.55 -61.22
N TYR A 141 13.31 37.45 -60.67
CA TYR A 141 14.62 37.86 -61.13
C TYR A 141 15.62 37.86 -59.99
N HIS A 142 16.90 37.80 -60.30
CA HIS A 142 17.94 37.97 -59.29
C HIS A 142 19.06 38.90 -59.81
N ARG A 143 19.68 39.56 -58.85
CA ARG A 143 20.91 40.37 -59.07
C ARG A 143 21.84 40.11 -57.91
N GLY A 144 22.88 39.30 -58.09
CA GLY A 144 23.66 38.76 -57.00
C GLY A 144 22.79 37.93 -56.06
N ASP A 145 22.83 38.19 -54.77
CA ASP A 145 22.04 37.50 -53.76
C ASP A 145 20.66 38.10 -53.49
N THR A 146 20.31 39.20 -54.21
CA THR A 146 18.99 39.84 -54.08
C THR A 146 18.05 39.29 -55.15
N HIS A 147 16.87 38.84 -54.68
CA HIS A 147 15.81 38.34 -55.53
C HIS A 147 14.68 39.37 -55.60
N TYR A 148 14.10 39.48 -56.78
CA TYR A 148 13.03 40.41 -57.09
C TYR A 148 11.81 39.68 -57.58
N LEU A 149 10.63 40.10 -57.13
CA LEU A 149 9.35 39.71 -57.66
C LEU A 149 8.83 40.88 -58.52
N VAL A 150 8.52 40.61 -59.76
CA VAL A 150 7.95 41.62 -60.67
C VAL A 150 6.50 41.26 -61.00
N LEU A 151 5.59 42.14 -60.62
CA LEU A 151 4.18 42.06 -60.94
C LEU A 151 3.95 42.82 -62.22
N LYS A 152 3.50 42.14 -63.28
CA LYS A 152 3.34 42.69 -64.61
C LYS A 152 1.89 42.62 -65.06
N LYS A 153 1.35 43.75 -65.51
CA LYS A 153 0.03 43.87 -66.11
C LYS A 153 0.09 44.59 -67.46
N ALA A 154 -0.49 44.00 -68.48
CA ALA A 154 -0.50 44.53 -69.83
C ALA A 154 -1.53 45.68 -69.96
N VAL A 155 -1.16 46.76 -70.69
CA VAL A 155 -1.99 47.95 -70.94
C VAL A 155 -1.76 48.40 -72.42
N GLY A 156 -2.68 48.08 -73.30
CA GLY A 156 -2.55 48.39 -74.73
C GLY A 156 -1.32 47.74 -75.34
N LYS A 157 -0.35 48.60 -75.82
CA LYS A 157 0.91 48.10 -76.39
C LYS A 157 2.09 48.10 -75.39
N GLN A 158 1.81 48.34 -74.13
CA GLN A 158 2.82 48.40 -73.08
C GLN A 158 2.41 47.49 -71.90
N SER A 159 3.32 47.27 -70.97
CA SER A 159 3.03 46.63 -69.69
C SER A 159 3.55 47.54 -68.58
N VAL A 160 2.76 47.59 -67.51
CA VAL A 160 3.19 48.24 -66.24
C VAL A 160 3.77 47.14 -65.37
N CYS A 161 4.97 47.39 -64.85
CA CYS A 161 5.67 46.41 -64.00
C CYS A 161 6.05 47.05 -62.69
N LEU A 162 5.61 46.44 -61.57
CA LEU A 162 5.99 46.80 -60.20
C LEU A 162 7.06 45.83 -59.71
N VAL A 163 8.17 46.33 -59.27
CA VAL A 163 9.32 45.55 -58.78
C VAL A 163 9.39 45.56 -57.28
N VAL A 164 9.33 44.37 -56.72
CA VAL A 164 9.39 44.12 -55.27
C VAL A 164 10.72 43.44 -54.95
N ASP A 165 11.46 43.92 -53.99
CA ASP A 165 12.58 43.20 -53.35
C ASP A 165 12.02 42.08 -52.48
N SER A 166 11.92 40.89 -53.05
CA SER A 166 11.40 39.75 -52.34
C SER A 166 12.34 39.22 -51.26
N THR A 167 13.65 39.53 -51.33
CA THR A 167 14.61 39.19 -50.24
C THR A 167 14.34 40.03 -49.00
N THR A 168 14.13 41.34 -49.16
CA THR A 168 13.77 42.24 -48.05
C THR A 168 12.37 41.91 -47.53
N LEU A 169 11.40 41.68 -48.42
CA LEU A 169 10.05 41.25 -48.05
C LEU A 169 10.07 39.95 -47.20
N TYR A 170 10.81 38.96 -47.67
CA TYR A 170 10.96 37.69 -46.92
C TYR A 170 11.53 37.94 -45.52
N LYS A 171 12.60 38.73 -45.40
CA LYS A 171 13.19 39.07 -44.10
C LYS A 171 12.19 39.75 -43.17
N GLN A 172 11.41 40.70 -43.68
CA GLN A 172 10.37 41.41 -42.90
C GLN A 172 9.28 40.45 -42.42
N LEU A 173 8.80 39.54 -43.28
CA LEU A 173 7.76 38.58 -42.98
C LEU A 173 8.18 37.54 -41.93
N VAL A 174 9.46 37.14 -41.92
CA VAL A 174 9.95 36.07 -41.03
C VAL A 174 10.81 36.59 -39.88
N SER A 175 11.12 37.87 -39.77
CA SER A 175 12.03 38.44 -38.74
C SER A 175 11.59 38.09 -37.33
N ASP A 176 10.29 38.13 -37.06
CA ASP A 176 9.69 37.93 -35.75
C ASP A 176 9.16 36.52 -35.53
N ILE A 177 9.28 35.65 -36.54
CA ILE A 177 8.72 34.30 -36.53
C ILE A 177 9.80 33.28 -36.18
N ARG A 178 9.66 32.67 -35.01
CA ARG A 178 10.51 31.57 -34.59
C ARG A 178 9.74 30.24 -34.72
N VAL A 179 10.23 29.36 -35.57
CA VAL A 179 9.71 28.02 -35.73
C VAL A 179 10.75 27.04 -35.19
N GLY A 180 10.57 26.59 -33.95
CA GLY A 180 11.57 25.77 -33.27
C GLY A 180 12.93 26.47 -33.09
N THR A 181 14.00 25.68 -32.97
CA THR A 181 15.37 26.18 -32.83
C THR A 181 16.00 26.57 -34.16
N ASN A 182 15.78 25.76 -35.19
CA ASN A 182 16.40 25.92 -36.51
C ASN A 182 15.36 25.96 -37.66
N GLY A 183 14.08 26.05 -37.32
CA GLY A 183 13.02 26.02 -38.31
C GLY A 183 13.06 27.23 -39.25
N TYR A 184 12.46 27.07 -40.41
CA TYR A 184 12.40 28.11 -41.44
C TYR A 184 11.06 28.10 -42.18
N VAL A 185 10.80 29.20 -42.84
CA VAL A 185 9.66 29.36 -43.72
C VAL A 185 10.11 29.18 -45.16
N MET A 186 9.31 28.52 -45.97
CA MET A 186 9.50 28.37 -47.42
C MET A 186 8.18 28.67 -48.11
N ILE A 187 8.25 29.44 -49.18
CA ILE A 187 7.12 29.71 -50.07
C ILE A 187 7.48 29.17 -51.44
N LYS A 188 6.56 28.39 -52.00
CA LYS A 188 6.70 27.85 -53.35
C LYS A 188 5.39 28.00 -54.12
N ASN A 189 5.46 27.98 -55.44
CA ASN A 189 4.26 28.00 -56.28
C ASN A 189 3.62 26.59 -56.46
N ALA A 190 2.48 26.52 -57.11
CA ALA A 190 1.75 25.29 -57.41
C ALA A 190 2.56 24.24 -58.19
N ASN A 191 3.62 24.68 -58.91
CA ASN A 191 4.52 23.82 -59.66
C ASN A 191 5.77 23.41 -58.87
N ASP A 192 5.77 23.56 -57.54
CA ASP A 192 6.90 23.30 -56.65
C ASP A 192 8.17 24.12 -56.95
N MET A 193 8.05 25.28 -57.57
CA MET A 193 9.16 26.20 -57.73
C MET A 193 9.27 27.08 -56.50
N VAL A 194 10.45 27.20 -55.94
CA VAL A 194 10.71 27.98 -54.73
C VAL A 194 10.59 29.49 -55.04
N VAL A 195 9.66 30.17 -54.36
CA VAL A 195 9.44 31.60 -54.48
C VAL A 195 10.26 32.33 -53.43
N MET A 196 10.26 31.87 -52.19
CA MET A 196 11.04 32.43 -51.09
C MET A 196 11.62 31.34 -50.18
N HIS A 197 12.88 31.50 -49.81
CA HIS A 197 13.60 30.56 -48.97
C HIS A 197 14.71 31.24 -48.19
N PRO A 198 15.09 30.84 -46.97
CA PRO A 198 16.21 31.44 -46.23
C PRO A 198 17.56 31.32 -46.95
N GLU A 199 17.73 30.24 -47.75
CA GLU A 199 18.93 30.00 -48.52
C GLU A 199 18.77 30.59 -49.91
N PRO A 200 19.54 31.65 -50.28
CA PRO A 200 19.41 32.35 -51.55
C PRO A 200 19.58 31.43 -52.78
N ALA A 201 20.48 30.47 -52.70
CA ALA A 201 20.72 29.50 -53.80
C ALA A 201 19.51 28.63 -54.17
N GLN A 202 18.50 28.60 -53.34
CA GLN A 202 17.29 27.79 -53.54
C GLN A 202 16.14 28.56 -54.19
N TRP A 203 16.25 29.89 -54.32
CA TRP A 203 15.20 30.65 -54.98
C TRP A 203 15.12 30.35 -56.46
N GLY A 204 13.91 30.18 -56.94
CA GLY A 204 13.65 29.95 -58.35
C GLY A 204 13.99 28.58 -58.86
N ILE A 205 14.38 27.63 -58.00
CA ILE A 205 14.62 26.26 -58.40
C ILE A 205 13.40 25.37 -58.12
N GLN A 206 13.29 24.30 -58.85
CA GLN A 206 12.34 23.20 -58.56
C GLN A 206 12.80 22.48 -57.28
N VAL A 207 11.85 22.21 -56.36
CA VAL A 207 12.16 21.65 -55.04
C VAL A 207 12.86 20.29 -55.12
N VAL A 208 12.52 19.44 -56.08
CA VAL A 208 13.17 18.12 -56.27
C VAL A 208 14.31 18.20 -57.26
N ASP A 209 13.99 18.45 -58.51
CA ASP A 209 14.96 18.40 -59.62
C ASP A 209 16.04 19.49 -59.50
N GLY A 210 15.64 20.65 -59.05
CA GLY A 210 16.56 21.77 -58.82
C GLY A 210 17.55 21.49 -57.69
N ARG A 211 17.08 20.98 -56.60
CA ARG A 211 17.95 20.56 -55.45
C ARG A 211 18.89 19.43 -55.85
N GLN A 212 18.41 18.45 -56.61
CA GLN A 212 19.25 17.36 -57.09
C GLN A 212 20.39 17.85 -57.99
N LYS A 213 20.13 18.85 -58.79
CA LYS A 213 21.15 19.49 -59.63
C LYS A 213 22.07 20.40 -58.81
N LEU A 214 21.51 21.21 -57.91
CA LEU A 214 22.28 22.14 -57.04
C LEU A 214 23.27 21.41 -56.14
N TYR A 215 22.87 20.22 -55.62
CA TYR A 215 23.68 19.42 -54.70
C TYR A 215 24.12 18.09 -55.36
N ALA A 216 24.43 18.10 -56.67
CA ALA A 216 24.82 16.93 -57.45
C ALA A 216 26.04 16.17 -56.94
N TYR A 217 26.83 16.79 -56.05
CA TYR A 217 27.95 16.14 -55.37
C TYR A 217 27.56 15.18 -54.24
N LYS A 218 26.27 15.13 -53.89
CA LYS A 218 25.72 14.27 -52.85
C LYS A 218 24.51 13.47 -53.42
N GLU A 219 24.49 12.20 -53.17
CA GLU A 219 23.31 11.37 -53.48
C GLU A 219 22.20 11.72 -52.48
N LEU A 220 21.08 12.29 -53.01
CA LEU A 220 19.95 12.72 -52.20
C LEU A 220 18.79 11.77 -52.30
N ASP A 221 18.32 11.24 -51.17
CA ASP A 221 17.04 10.56 -51.04
C ASP A 221 15.93 11.59 -50.83
N LEU A 222 15.17 11.89 -51.85
CA LEU A 222 14.08 12.88 -51.85
C LEU A 222 12.70 12.20 -51.93
N THR A 223 12.61 10.89 -51.70
CA THR A 223 11.35 10.13 -51.81
C THR A 223 10.28 10.68 -50.85
N SER A 224 10.61 10.79 -49.56
CA SER A 224 9.68 11.28 -48.56
C SER A 224 9.30 12.76 -48.78
N LEU A 225 10.24 13.58 -49.28
CA LEU A 225 9.95 14.95 -49.70
C LEU A 225 8.96 15.00 -50.86
N SER A 226 9.08 14.09 -51.82
CA SER A 226 8.16 14.02 -52.98
C SER A 226 6.73 13.67 -52.56
N GLU A 227 6.57 12.81 -51.55
CA GLU A 227 5.27 12.52 -50.92
C GLU A 227 4.65 13.74 -50.24
N LEU A 228 5.45 14.49 -49.50
CA LEU A 228 5.01 15.77 -48.91
C LEU A 228 4.54 16.74 -50.02
N LEU A 229 5.31 16.93 -51.09
CA LEU A 229 4.95 17.83 -52.17
C LEU A 229 3.63 17.43 -52.87
N LYS A 230 3.38 16.13 -53.02
CA LYS A 230 2.11 15.62 -53.52
C LYS A 230 0.95 16.00 -52.59
N ALA A 231 1.12 15.83 -51.26
CA ALA A 231 0.10 16.22 -50.30
C ALA A 231 -0.14 17.74 -50.33
N GLN A 232 0.93 18.53 -50.38
CA GLN A 232 0.86 20.01 -50.41
C GLN A 232 0.18 20.56 -51.69
N ARG A 233 0.19 19.83 -52.81
CA ARG A 233 -0.53 20.23 -54.03
C ARG A 233 -2.01 19.88 -54.03
N THR A 234 -2.41 18.87 -53.22
CA THR A 234 -3.77 18.35 -53.21
C THR A 234 -4.62 18.77 -52.03
N GLN A 235 -4.00 19.35 -50.98
CA GLN A 235 -4.65 19.80 -49.76
C GLN A 235 -4.41 21.28 -49.53
N ASP A 236 -5.46 22.03 -49.22
CA ASP A 236 -5.38 23.50 -49.00
C ASP A 236 -4.54 23.87 -47.78
N SER A 237 -4.53 23.01 -46.78
CA SER A 237 -3.69 23.14 -45.61
C SER A 237 -3.44 21.79 -44.92
N GLY A 238 -2.42 21.69 -44.12
CA GLY A 238 -2.14 20.48 -43.36
C GLY A 238 -0.78 20.48 -42.71
N ILE A 239 -0.56 19.41 -41.92
CA ILE A 239 0.74 19.12 -41.31
C ILE A 239 1.16 17.73 -41.71
N ARG A 240 2.44 17.60 -42.10
CA ARG A 240 3.04 16.33 -42.49
C ARG A 240 4.47 16.24 -41.99
N ASP A 241 4.82 15.08 -41.47
CA ASP A 241 6.19 14.72 -41.20
C ASP A 241 6.84 14.05 -42.42
N TYR A 242 8.12 14.28 -42.59
CA TYR A 242 8.86 13.75 -43.73
C TYR A 242 10.36 13.74 -43.49
N TYR A 243 11.08 12.94 -44.20
CA TYR A 243 12.54 12.92 -44.19
C TYR A 243 13.11 13.75 -45.35
N SER A 244 14.04 14.66 -45.02
CA SER A 244 14.74 15.46 -46.02
C SER A 244 16.05 15.95 -45.43
N TYR A 245 16.70 16.90 -46.14
CA TYR A 245 17.96 17.45 -45.72
C TYR A 245 17.76 18.83 -45.10
N TRP A 246 18.68 19.22 -44.18
CA TRP A 246 18.66 20.56 -43.59
C TRP A 246 19.36 21.49 -44.57
N TRP A 247 18.60 22.20 -45.36
CA TRP A 247 19.10 22.99 -46.51
C TRP A 247 19.90 24.23 -46.11
N THR A 248 19.74 24.70 -44.90
CA THR A 248 20.48 25.84 -44.34
C THR A 248 21.80 25.40 -43.68
N ASP A 249 22.06 24.10 -43.54
CA ASP A 249 23.32 23.57 -43.03
C ASP A 249 24.21 23.14 -44.20
N PRO A 250 25.45 23.66 -44.32
CA PRO A 250 26.38 23.26 -45.39
C PRO A 250 26.69 21.74 -45.46
N LYS A 251 26.54 21.05 -44.32
CA LYS A 251 26.75 19.58 -44.24
C LYS A 251 25.60 18.79 -44.81
N LEU A 252 24.45 19.40 -45.02
CA LEU A 252 23.20 18.82 -45.49
C LEU A 252 22.86 17.49 -44.74
N PRO A 253 22.69 17.52 -43.42
CA PRO A 253 22.27 16.35 -42.68
C PRO A 253 20.86 15.93 -43.13
N ARG A 254 20.64 14.63 -43.29
CA ARG A 254 19.29 14.09 -43.51
C ARG A 254 18.61 14.03 -42.15
N VAL A 255 17.48 14.69 -42.01
CA VAL A 255 16.75 14.85 -40.74
C VAL A 255 15.27 14.54 -40.94
N HIS A 256 14.62 14.17 -39.84
CA HIS A 256 13.17 14.07 -39.78
C HIS A 256 12.60 15.47 -39.54
N LYS A 257 11.68 15.89 -40.36
CA LYS A 257 11.07 17.23 -40.34
C LYS A 257 9.56 17.16 -40.24
N ILE A 258 8.98 18.23 -39.76
CA ILE A 258 7.54 18.50 -39.83
C ILE A 258 7.36 19.77 -40.66
N SER A 259 6.41 19.73 -41.59
CA SER A 259 5.96 20.87 -42.37
C SER A 259 4.49 21.12 -42.10
N ALA A 260 4.17 22.29 -41.55
CA ALA A 260 2.84 22.85 -41.66
C ALA A 260 2.77 23.67 -42.92
N PHE A 261 1.67 23.60 -43.67
CA PHE A 261 1.51 24.31 -44.94
C PHE A 261 0.07 24.79 -45.15
N ARG A 262 -0.04 25.85 -45.96
CA ARG A 262 -1.33 26.39 -46.37
C ARG A 262 -1.21 26.98 -47.75
N HIS A 263 -2.29 26.85 -48.55
CA HIS A 263 -2.43 27.52 -49.81
C HIS A 263 -2.73 29.03 -49.58
N LEU A 264 -2.16 29.83 -50.47
CA LEU A 264 -2.41 31.26 -50.61
C LEU A 264 -2.81 31.49 -52.07
N ASP A 265 -4.01 31.99 -52.33
CA ASP A 265 -4.49 32.25 -53.66
C ASP A 265 -3.71 33.42 -54.30
N VAL A 266 -3.18 33.20 -55.49
CA VAL A 266 -2.43 34.19 -56.26
C VAL A 266 -2.96 34.20 -57.67
N GLY A 267 -3.97 35.03 -57.92
CA GLY A 267 -4.70 35.09 -59.17
C GLY A 267 -5.42 33.78 -59.51
N SER A 268 -5.11 33.19 -60.67
CA SER A 268 -5.69 31.89 -61.06
C SER A 268 -4.91 30.65 -60.59
N SER A 269 -3.89 30.88 -59.76
CA SER A 269 -3.02 29.85 -59.20
C SER A 269 -2.90 30.03 -57.69
N PHE A 270 -2.09 29.23 -57.03
CA PHE A 270 -1.81 29.37 -55.58
C PHE A 270 -0.32 29.24 -55.30
N TRP A 271 0.07 29.87 -54.21
CA TRP A 271 1.34 29.59 -53.56
C TRP A 271 1.12 28.70 -52.34
N ILE A 272 2.18 28.02 -51.94
CA ILE A 272 2.18 27.19 -50.75
C ILE A 272 3.14 27.79 -49.77
N VAL A 273 2.58 28.33 -48.68
CA VAL A 273 3.34 28.84 -47.52
C VAL A 273 3.58 27.69 -46.58
N SER A 274 4.82 27.45 -46.23
CA SER A 274 5.19 26.30 -45.37
C SER A 274 6.13 26.75 -44.27
N ALA A 275 5.84 26.36 -43.04
CA ALA A 275 6.76 26.41 -41.90
C ALA A 275 7.34 25.02 -41.69
N VAL A 276 8.65 24.92 -41.62
CA VAL A 276 9.39 23.69 -41.52
C VAL A 276 10.20 23.69 -40.21
N VAL A 277 10.09 22.65 -39.45
CA VAL A 277 10.80 22.48 -38.16
C VAL A 277 11.40 21.09 -38.07
N ASP A 278 12.46 20.95 -37.29
CA ASP A 278 12.98 19.62 -36.92
C ASP A 278 11.94 18.88 -36.06
N TYR A 279 11.72 17.62 -36.38
CA TYR A 279 10.82 16.77 -35.63
C TYR A 279 11.22 16.70 -34.13
N ASP A 280 12.52 16.60 -33.87
CA ASP A 280 13.04 16.54 -32.51
C ASP A 280 12.77 17.81 -31.71
N ASP A 281 12.84 19.00 -32.36
CA ASP A 281 12.53 20.29 -31.72
C ASP A 281 11.05 20.33 -31.26
N LEU A 282 10.14 19.82 -32.08
CA LEU A 282 8.72 19.79 -31.73
C LEU A 282 8.42 18.76 -30.63
N TYR A 283 9.12 17.63 -30.63
CA TYR A 283 8.95 16.56 -29.65
C TYR A 283 9.77 16.74 -28.37
N GLN A 284 10.75 17.65 -28.34
CA GLN A 284 11.57 17.87 -27.15
C GLN A 284 10.74 18.22 -25.89
N PRO A 285 9.74 19.11 -25.94
CA PRO A 285 8.90 19.40 -24.78
C PRO A 285 8.10 18.18 -24.32
N VAL A 286 7.67 17.33 -25.25
CA VAL A 286 6.95 16.08 -24.96
C VAL A 286 7.88 15.11 -24.25
N ARG A 287 9.11 14.92 -24.74
CA ARG A 287 10.12 14.04 -24.14
C ARG A 287 10.54 14.51 -22.75
N ASP A 288 10.76 15.81 -22.56
CA ASP A 288 11.13 16.38 -21.27
C ASP A 288 10.01 16.23 -20.24
N SER A 289 8.76 16.39 -20.68
CA SER A 289 7.60 16.15 -19.83
C SER A 289 7.46 14.67 -19.48
N PHE A 290 7.76 13.77 -20.42
CA PHE A 290 7.79 12.33 -20.16
C PHE A 290 8.80 11.98 -19.05
N LEU A 291 10.02 12.49 -19.14
CA LEU A 291 11.06 12.23 -18.13
C LEU A 291 10.64 12.75 -16.76
N LYS A 292 10.06 13.94 -16.67
CA LYS A 292 9.55 14.51 -15.41
C LYS A 292 8.43 13.65 -14.81
N MET A 293 7.47 13.24 -15.65
CA MET A 293 6.38 12.35 -15.20
C MET A 293 6.90 10.97 -14.78
N ALA A 294 7.80 10.38 -15.55
CA ALA A 294 8.40 9.09 -15.22
C ALA A 294 9.14 9.13 -13.88
N LEU A 295 9.90 10.20 -13.62
CA LEU A 295 10.56 10.44 -12.32
C LEU A 295 9.55 10.56 -11.19
N MET A 296 8.48 11.35 -11.38
CA MET A 296 7.44 11.53 -10.38
C MET A 296 6.74 10.21 -10.02
N PHE A 297 6.29 9.45 -11.03
CA PHE A 297 5.63 8.16 -10.80
C PHE A 297 6.58 7.12 -10.21
N SER A 298 7.86 7.13 -10.62
CA SER A 298 8.90 6.28 -10.03
C SER A 298 9.12 6.60 -8.55
N ALA A 299 9.16 7.87 -8.17
CA ALA A 299 9.28 8.30 -6.78
C ALA A 299 8.08 7.81 -5.94
N VAL A 300 6.86 7.95 -6.46
CA VAL A 300 5.65 7.44 -5.80
C VAL A 300 5.70 5.91 -5.67
N ALA A 301 6.13 5.20 -6.69
CA ALA A 301 6.29 3.75 -6.66
C ALA A 301 7.30 3.30 -5.60
N VAL A 302 8.44 3.99 -5.47
CA VAL A 302 9.45 3.72 -4.44
C VAL A 302 8.86 3.91 -3.03
N VAL A 303 8.13 5.02 -2.80
CA VAL A 303 7.47 5.27 -1.51
C VAL A 303 6.45 4.17 -1.19
N LEU A 304 5.66 3.73 -2.16
CA LEU A 304 4.71 2.63 -2.02
C LEU A 304 5.39 1.31 -1.65
N VAL A 305 6.50 0.98 -2.31
CA VAL A 305 7.30 -0.23 -2.01
C VAL A 305 7.88 -0.17 -0.60
N LEU A 306 8.44 0.98 -0.20
CA LEU A 306 8.98 1.17 1.15
C LEU A 306 7.88 1.07 2.21
N PHE A 307 6.72 1.66 1.96
CA PHE A 307 5.59 1.63 2.88
C PHE A 307 5.01 0.20 3.03
N THR A 308 4.81 -0.51 1.94
CA THR A 308 4.35 -1.91 1.97
C THR A 308 5.38 -2.83 2.65
N GLY A 309 6.67 -2.61 2.38
CA GLY A 309 7.76 -3.32 3.05
C GLY A 309 7.82 -3.04 4.56
N MET A 310 7.57 -1.80 4.96
CA MET A 310 7.47 -1.41 6.37
C MET A 310 6.28 -2.10 7.06
N ILE A 311 5.10 -2.09 6.46
CA ILE A 311 3.91 -2.78 6.99
C ILE A 311 4.19 -4.29 7.13
N PHE A 312 4.75 -4.90 6.09
CA PHE A 312 5.12 -6.31 6.11
C PHE A 312 6.10 -6.62 7.26
N ARG A 313 7.13 -5.78 7.44
CA ARG A 313 8.12 -5.94 8.52
C ARG A 313 7.48 -5.80 9.90
N LEU A 314 6.56 -4.85 10.08
CA LEU A 314 5.82 -4.67 11.33
C LEU A 314 4.93 -5.86 11.65
N GLN A 315 4.19 -6.38 10.68
CA GLN A 315 3.36 -7.57 10.85
C GLN A 315 4.19 -8.80 11.16
N TRP A 316 5.30 -9.00 10.45
CA TRP A 316 6.25 -10.07 10.72
C TRP A 316 6.80 -10.03 12.14
N LYS A 317 7.20 -8.84 12.61
CA LYS A 317 7.69 -8.64 13.98
C LYS A 317 6.59 -8.93 15.01
N ASN A 318 5.37 -8.45 14.75
CA ASN A 318 4.23 -8.66 15.65
C ASN A 318 3.88 -10.15 15.77
N GLN A 319 3.81 -10.88 14.66
CA GLN A 319 3.57 -12.33 14.67
C GLN A 319 4.63 -13.09 15.47
N ARG A 320 5.92 -12.76 15.25
CA ARG A 320 6.99 -13.39 16.03
C ARG A 320 6.87 -13.12 17.53
N SER A 321 6.39 -11.93 17.91
CA SER A 321 6.16 -11.59 19.32
C SER A 321 5.00 -12.38 19.90
N VAL A 322 3.89 -12.53 19.17
CA VAL A 322 2.74 -13.35 19.60
C VAL A 322 3.13 -14.82 19.76
N THR A 323 3.87 -15.39 18.81
CA THR A 323 4.35 -16.78 18.94
C THR A 323 5.23 -16.95 20.18
N LYS A 324 6.16 -16.03 20.43
CA LYS A 324 6.99 -16.07 21.65
C LYS A 324 6.19 -15.97 22.95
N ILE A 325 5.13 -15.16 22.97
CA ILE A 325 4.25 -15.04 24.15
C ILE A 325 3.54 -16.36 24.40
N ASN A 326 3.00 -16.99 23.36
CA ASN A 326 2.33 -18.28 23.46
C ASN A 326 3.29 -19.38 23.95
N ASP A 327 4.50 -19.44 23.37
CA ASP A 327 5.54 -20.41 23.81
C ASP A 327 5.91 -20.21 25.30
N LEU A 328 6.03 -18.94 25.75
CA LEU A 328 6.31 -18.61 27.15
C LEU A 328 5.14 -18.98 28.08
N GLN A 329 3.89 -18.80 27.63
CA GLN A 329 2.72 -19.20 28.40
C GLN A 329 2.67 -20.71 28.58
N GLU A 330 2.89 -21.48 27.51
CA GLU A 330 2.93 -22.94 27.57
C GLU A 330 4.02 -23.45 28.53
N VAL A 331 5.22 -22.84 28.47
CA VAL A 331 6.31 -23.18 29.40
C VAL A 331 5.94 -22.82 30.84
N ASN A 332 5.27 -21.69 31.08
CA ASN A 332 4.87 -21.28 32.42
C ASN A 332 3.80 -22.20 33.00
N GLU A 333 2.80 -22.60 32.21
CA GLU A 333 1.76 -23.56 32.61
C GLU A 333 2.39 -24.92 32.96
N ALA A 334 3.33 -25.41 32.16
CA ALA A 334 4.05 -26.66 32.43
C ALA A 334 4.89 -26.56 33.74
N LEU A 335 5.51 -25.41 34.01
CA LEU A 335 6.25 -25.17 35.26
C LEU A 335 5.33 -25.16 36.49
N GLU A 336 4.15 -24.53 36.41
CA GLU A 336 3.15 -24.52 37.48
C GLU A 336 2.64 -25.91 37.79
N GLU A 337 2.35 -26.70 36.75
CA GLU A 337 1.92 -28.09 36.91
C GLU A 337 3.00 -28.94 37.57
N LEU A 338 4.25 -28.79 37.17
CA LEU A 338 5.39 -29.49 37.73
C LEU A 338 5.65 -29.09 39.20
N GLN A 339 5.45 -27.82 39.54
CA GLN A 339 5.55 -27.34 40.93
C GLN A 339 4.46 -27.94 41.81
N LYS A 340 3.20 -27.93 41.37
CA LYS A 340 2.08 -28.58 42.09
C LYS A 340 2.36 -30.07 42.32
N SER A 341 2.84 -30.77 41.29
CA SER A 341 3.21 -32.18 41.39
C SER A 341 4.32 -32.42 42.41
N ARG A 342 5.36 -31.56 42.43
CA ARG A 342 6.45 -31.64 43.43
C ARG A 342 5.94 -31.42 44.84
N GLU A 343 5.06 -30.44 45.06
CA GLU A 343 4.49 -30.16 46.36
C GLU A 343 3.66 -31.32 46.87
N SER A 344 2.83 -31.93 46.00
CA SER A 344 2.05 -33.12 46.32
C SER A 344 2.95 -34.32 46.70
N LEU A 345 3.99 -34.59 45.91
CA LEU A 345 4.96 -35.64 46.18
C LEU A 345 5.70 -35.43 47.50
N ALA A 346 6.12 -34.20 47.79
CA ALA A 346 6.79 -33.85 49.05
C ALA A 346 5.85 -34.01 50.26
N HIS A 347 4.56 -33.69 50.09
CA HIS A 347 3.54 -33.95 51.10
C HIS A 347 3.33 -35.44 51.38
N ASP A 348 3.16 -36.23 50.32
CA ASP A 348 2.98 -37.69 50.41
C ASP A 348 4.20 -38.38 51.03
N GLN A 349 5.41 -37.96 50.70
CA GLN A 349 6.65 -38.45 51.33
C GLN A 349 6.71 -38.12 52.83
N ARG A 350 6.32 -36.91 53.23
CA ARG A 350 6.25 -36.54 54.66
C ARG A 350 5.27 -37.39 55.43
N LEU A 351 4.06 -37.60 54.87
CA LEU A 351 3.05 -38.47 55.46
C LEU A 351 3.55 -39.91 55.59
N GLN A 352 4.22 -40.45 54.59
CA GLN A 352 4.75 -41.82 54.59
C GLN A 352 5.88 -41.98 55.64
N LEU A 353 6.77 -41.01 55.75
CA LEU A 353 7.80 -40.99 56.79
C LEU A 353 7.21 -40.92 58.19
N MET A 354 6.20 -40.04 58.38
CA MET A 354 5.50 -39.94 59.66
C MET A 354 4.78 -41.26 60.01
N GLY A 355 4.15 -41.90 59.01
CA GLY A 355 3.50 -43.19 59.18
C GLY A 355 4.43 -44.30 59.65
N THR A 356 5.56 -44.41 59.01
CA THR A 356 6.56 -45.45 59.33
C THR A 356 7.17 -45.24 60.73
N LEU A 357 7.55 -43.97 61.05
CA LEU A 357 8.11 -43.63 62.35
C LEU A 357 7.11 -43.80 63.47
N THR A 358 5.87 -43.36 63.30
CA THR A 358 4.82 -43.46 64.32
C THR A 358 4.44 -44.91 64.66
N GLY A 359 4.40 -45.79 63.66
CA GLY A 359 4.13 -47.22 63.88
C GLY A 359 5.21 -47.90 64.71
N GLY A 360 6.50 -47.60 64.47
CA GLY A 360 7.63 -48.12 65.24
C GLY A 360 7.65 -47.59 66.68
N ILE A 361 7.49 -46.27 66.80
CA ILE A 361 7.46 -45.60 68.10
C ILE A 361 6.26 -46.09 68.97
N ALA A 362 5.07 -46.25 68.40
CA ALA A 362 3.90 -46.76 69.11
C ALA A 362 4.10 -48.17 69.65
N HIS A 363 4.77 -49.04 68.89
CA HIS A 363 5.11 -50.36 69.35
C HIS A 363 6.08 -50.37 70.53
N GLU A 364 7.11 -49.52 70.50
CA GLU A 364 8.08 -49.37 71.57
C GLU A 364 7.44 -48.80 72.85
N PHE A 365 6.59 -47.78 72.71
CA PHE A 365 5.88 -47.18 73.86
C PHE A 365 4.95 -48.26 74.51
N ASN A 366 4.21 -49.05 73.74
CA ASN A 366 3.38 -50.07 74.30
C ASN A 366 4.22 -51.16 75.04
N ASN A 367 5.42 -51.46 74.58
CA ASN A 367 6.34 -52.39 75.23
C ASN A 367 6.80 -51.86 76.61
N PHE A 368 6.89 -50.51 76.80
CA PHE A 368 7.20 -49.89 78.08
C PHE A 368 5.96 -49.82 79.02
N LEU A 369 4.82 -49.40 78.45
CA LEU A 369 3.60 -49.18 79.23
C LEU A 369 2.99 -50.54 79.78
N THR A 370 3.13 -51.60 79.02
CA THR A 370 2.60 -52.94 79.46
C THR A 370 3.20 -53.41 80.78
N PRO A 371 4.52 -53.45 80.98
CA PRO A 371 5.07 -53.85 82.29
C PRO A 371 4.79 -52.79 83.35
N ILE A 372 4.73 -51.49 83.07
CA ILE A 372 4.41 -50.43 84.08
C ILE A 372 2.98 -50.73 84.61
N THR A 373 2.01 -50.87 83.74
CA THR A 373 0.63 -51.21 84.16
C THR A 373 0.61 -52.51 84.98
N GLY A 374 1.30 -53.58 84.46
CA GLY A 374 1.35 -54.88 85.08
C GLY A 374 1.97 -54.86 86.48
N TYR A 375 3.04 -54.14 86.69
CA TYR A 375 3.62 -53.98 88.04
C TYR A 375 2.74 -53.14 88.95
N ALA A 376 2.12 -52.03 88.45
CA ALA A 376 1.18 -51.26 89.27
C ALA A 376 -0.02 -52.13 89.71
N ASP A 377 -0.57 -52.97 88.83
CA ASP A 377 -1.65 -53.85 89.13
C ASP A 377 -1.24 -54.91 90.17
N LEU A 378 -0.02 -55.49 90.12
CA LEU A 378 0.51 -56.41 91.10
C LEU A 378 0.68 -55.72 92.45
N ILE A 379 1.18 -54.49 92.47
CA ILE A 379 1.29 -53.68 93.72
C ILE A 379 -0.10 -53.46 94.35
N MET A 380 -1.11 -53.11 93.53
CA MET A 380 -2.48 -52.96 93.98
C MET A 380 -3.09 -54.25 94.50
N ALA A 381 -2.72 -55.38 93.92
CA ALA A 381 -3.23 -56.72 94.39
C ALA A 381 -2.65 -57.12 95.72
N ASP A 382 -1.42 -56.73 96.09
CA ASP A 382 -0.71 -57.08 97.27
C ASP A 382 -0.86 -56.03 98.40
N ALA A 383 -1.27 -54.79 98.09
CA ALA A 383 -1.37 -53.67 99.06
C ALA A 383 -2.77 -53.60 99.67
N ASP A 384 -2.85 -53.15 100.91
CA ASP A 384 -4.12 -52.82 101.57
C ASP A 384 -4.85 -51.71 100.80
N PRO A 385 -6.11 -51.87 100.43
CA PRO A 385 -6.89 -50.89 99.65
C PRO A 385 -6.99 -49.46 100.31
N GLU A 386 -6.77 -49.36 101.58
CA GLU A 386 -6.76 -48.09 102.29
C GLU A 386 -5.33 -47.50 102.45
N SER A 387 -4.34 -48.14 101.86
CA SER A 387 -2.93 -47.67 101.99
C SER A 387 -2.52 -46.66 100.91
N GLU A 388 -1.60 -45.77 101.28
CA GLU A 388 -0.97 -44.78 100.32
C GLU A 388 -0.25 -45.52 99.18
N ILE A 389 0.23 -46.76 99.35
CA ILE A 389 0.87 -47.59 98.31
C ILE A 389 -0.15 -47.99 97.28
N TYR A 390 -1.37 -48.38 97.69
CA TYR A 390 -2.45 -48.72 96.76
C TYR A 390 -2.85 -47.45 95.92
N ASP A 391 -3.04 -46.29 96.56
CA ASP A 391 -3.41 -45.07 95.79
C ASP A 391 -2.33 -44.68 94.87
N ASN A 392 -1.05 -44.74 95.18
CA ASN A 392 0.06 -44.40 94.33
C ASN A 392 0.13 -45.45 93.14
N ALA A 393 -0.06 -46.75 93.37
CA ALA A 393 -0.07 -47.74 92.31
C ALA A 393 -1.25 -47.57 91.36
N ARG A 394 -2.42 -47.13 91.84
CA ARG A 394 -3.59 -46.79 91.03
C ARG A 394 -3.32 -45.59 90.16
N GLU A 395 -2.73 -44.55 90.71
CA GLU A 395 -2.36 -43.36 89.90
C GLU A 395 -1.35 -43.71 88.75
N ILE A 396 -0.37 -44.59 89.02
CA ILE A 396 0.59 -45.07 88.05
C ILE A 396 -0.13 -45.86 86.91
N SER A 397 -1.06 -46.83 87.30
CA SER A 397 -1.83 -47.62 86.36
C SER A 397 -2.71 -46.70 85.48
N GLU A 398 -3.44 -45.73 86.07
CA GLU A 398 -4.26 -44.77 85.37
C GLU A 398 -3.44 -43.89 84.43
N ALA A 399 -2.28 -43.47 84.86
CA ALA A 399 -1.37 -42.66 84.00
C ALA A 399 -0.82 -43.43 82.83
N ALA A 400 -0.46 -44.68 83.07
CA ALA A 400 0.02 -45.61 82.01
C ALA A 400 -1.09 -45.97 81.00
N GLU A 401 -2.33 -46.13 81.44
CA GLU A 401 -3.47 -46.32 80.54
C GLU A 401 -3.75 -45.09 79.67
N LYS A 402 -3.75 -43.92 80.28
CA LYS A 402 -3.88 -42.64 79.52
C LYS A 402 -2.78 -42.49 78.50
N ALA A 403 -1.53 -42.81 78.83
CA ALA A 403 -0.42 -42.77 77.91
C ALA A 403 -0.62 -43.80 76.74
N ARG A 404 -1.14 -44.99 77.03
CA ARG A 404 -1.47 -45.99 76.03
C ARG A 404 -2.52 -45.47 75.02
N ASP A 405 -3.55 -44.81 75.52
CA ASP A 405 -4.60 -44.23 74.69
C ASP A 405 -4.07 -43.17 73.75
N VAL A 406 -3.17 -42.27 74.21
CA VAL A 406 -2.49 -41.30 73.35
C VAL A 406 -1.66 -41.95 72.24
N VAL A 407 -0.88 -42.98 72.59
CA VAL A 407 -0.09 -43.76 71.62
C VAL A 407 -0.97 -44.44 70.59
N LYS A 408 -2.11 -44.99 71.02
CA LYS A 408 -3.10 -45.62 70.11
C LYS A 408 -3.72 -44.60 69.18
N GLN A 409 -4.00 -43.40 69.64
CA GLN A 409 -4.53 -42.28 68.83
C GLN A 409 -3.52 -41.80 67.80
N ILE A 410 -2.26 -41.61 68.14
CA ILE A 410 -1.18 -41.26 67.21
C ILE A 410 -0.96 -42.39 66.18
N SER A 411 -0.97 -43.64 66.61
CA SER A 411 -0.83 -44.82 65.70
C SER A 411 -1.99 -44.96 64.72
N SER A 412 -3.20 -44.57 65.12
CA SER A 412 -4.36 -44.61 64.23
C SER A 412 -4.29 -43.57 63.10
N MET A 413 -3.63 -42.43 63.30
CA MET A 413 -3.37 -41.41 62.27
C MET A 413 -2.39 -41.90 61.20
N SER A 414 -1.59 -42.93 61.49
CA SER A 414 -0.54 -43.46 60.64
C SER A 414 -0.97 -44.61 59.72
N ARG A 415 -2.10 -45.25 59.98
CA ARG A 415 -2.57 -46.39 59.16
C ARG A 415 -3.33 -45.89 57.95
N LYS A 416 -2.63 -45.81 56.81
CA LYS A 416 -3.25 -45.77 55.50
C LYS A 416 -3.59 -47.20 55.06
N ASN A 417 -4.87 -47.38 54.63
CA ASN A 417 -5.38 -48.55 53.88
C ASN A 417 -5.75 -49.79 54.74
N VAL A 418 -6.92 -49.72 55.34
CA VAL A 418 -7.82 -50.90 55.32
C VAL A 418 -8.86 -50.56 54.24
N GLU A 419 -9.19 -51.51 53.36
CA GLU A 419 -10.31 -51.38 52.42
C GLU A 419 -11.51 -50.89 53.21
N THR A 420 -11.93 -49.67 53.01
CA THR A 420 -13.03 -49.03 53.72
C THR A 420 -14.29 -49.52 53.02
N VAL A 421 -14.96 -50.47 53.67
CA VAL A 421 -16.33 -50.89 53.29
C VAL A 421 -17.23 -49.72 53.71
N TYR A 422 -17.92 -49.16 52.76
CA TYR A 422 -18.93 -48.16 53.01
C TYR A 422 -20.29 -48.82 53.13
N ASP A 423 -20.93 -48.65 54.28
CA ASP A 423 -22.26 -49.19 54.55
C ASP A 423 -23.24 -48.04 54.86
N ALA A 424 -24.54 -48.37 54.79
CA ALA A 424 -25.57 -47.43 55.24
C ALA A 424 -25.58 -47.37 56.80
N VAL A 425 -25.00 -46.27 57.32
CA VAL A 425 -24.88 -46.08 58.76
C VAL A 425 -26.05 -45.22 59.27
N PRO A 426 -26.89 -45.74 60.23
CA PRO A 426 -27.95 -44.96 60.81
C PRO A 426 -27.39 -43.80 61.65
N VAL A 427 -27.73 -42.55 61.21
CA VAL A 427 -27.15 -41.35 61.80
C VAL A 427 -27.53 -41.14 63.28
N GLU A 428 -28.77 -41.49 63.62
CA GLU A 428 -29.28 -41.41 65.01
C GLU A 428 -28.45 -42.29 65.95
N SER A 429 -28.25 -43.57 65.59
CA SER A 429 -27.44 -44.50 66.35
C SER A 429 -25.98 -44.08 66.47
N LEU A 430 -25.40 -43.53 65.36
CA LEU A 430 -24.03 -43.04 65.32
C LEU A 430 -23.82 -41.88 66.31
N ILE A 431 -24.76 -40.90 66.34
CA ILE A 431 -24.70 -39.79 67.26
C ILE A 431 -24.92 -40.19 68.69
N GLU A 432 -25.91 -41.04 68.98
CA GLU A 432 -26.15 -41.60 70.32
C GLU A 432 -24.94 -42.30 70.92
N HIS A 433 -24.28 -43.17 70.12
CA HIS A 433 -23.06 -43.87 70.55
C HIS A 433 -21.90 -42.82 70.78
N THR A 434 -21.77 -41.85 69.93
CA THR A 434 -20.74 -40.79 70.10
C THR A 434 -21.01 -40.01 71.36
N CYS A 435 -22.26 -39.62 71.63
CA CYS A 435 -22.61 -38.83 72.81
C CYS A 435 -22.32 -39.64 74.10
N LYS A 436 -22.62 -40.91 74.14
CA LYS A 436 -22.29 -41.77 75.31
C LYS A 436 -20.78 -41.79 75.56
N LEU A 437 -19.97 -41.89 74.55
CA LEU A 437 -18.51 -41.86 74.69
C LEU A 437 -17.99 -40.49 75.12
N VAL A 438 -18.59 -39.45 74.64
CA VAL A 438 -18.23 -38.05 75.02
C VAL A 438 -18.64 -37.78 76.44
N GLU A 439 -19.85 -38.24 76.88
CA GLU A 439 -20.33 -38.04 78.24
C GLU A 439 -19.40 -38.71 79.30
N THR A 440 -18.84 -39.87 79.00
CA THR A 440 -17.92 -40.58 79.92
C THR A 440 -16.64 -39.76 80.19
N ASN A 441 -16.22 -38.90 79.25
CA ASN A 441 -15.00 -38.14 79.31
C ASN A 441 -15.26 -36.61 79.46
N CYS A 442 -16.53 -36.20 79.56
CA CYS A 442 -16.91 -34.80 79.61
C CYS A 442 -16.72 -34.20 81.04
N PRO A 443 -16.00 -33.08 81.21
CA PRO A 443 -15.89 -32.42 82.51
C PRO A 443 -17.26 -31.99 83.01
N ARG A 444 -17.48 -32.10 84.30
CA ARG A 444 -18.77 -31.75 85.02
C ARG A 444 -19.27 -30.33 84.74
N GLN A 445 -18.40 -29.42 84.31
CA GLN A 445 -18.69 -28.02 83.95
C GLN A 445 -19.24 -27.83 82.54
N VAL A 446 -19.16 -28.87 81.69
CA VAL A 446 -19.61 -28.79 80.32
C VAL A 446 -20.93 -29.59 80.15
N ARG A 447 -21.98 -28.90 79.69
CA ARG A 447 -23.29 -29.55 79.47
C ARG A 447 -23.35 -30.02 78.05
N LEU A 448 -23.48 -31.34 77.82
CA LEU A 448 -23.73 -31.91 76.50
C LEU A 448 -25.23 -31.85 76.21
N ARG A 449 -25.57 -31.33 75.02
CA ARG A 449 -26.93 -31.29 74.48
C ARG A 449 -27.01 -32.01 73.14
N GLN A 450 -28.08 -32.69 72.91
CA GLN A 450 -28.36 -33.39 71.68
C GLN A 450 -29.68 -32.85 71.09
N GLU A 451 -29.62 -32.41 69.83
CA GLU A 451 -30.79 -31.92 69.09
C GLU A 451 -30.84 -32.67 67.76
N LEU A 452 -31.76 -33.63 67.65
CA LEU A 452 -31.88 -34.49 66.46
C LEU A 452 -33.24 -34.20 65.81
N GLU A 453 -33.18 -33.78 64.52
CA GLU A 453 -34.34 -33.64 63.64
C GLU A 453 -34.17 -34.66 62.51
N LEU A 454 -34.19 -35.97 62.86
CA LEU A 454 -33.97 -37.09 61.99
C LEU A 454 -35.18 -38.03 62.02
N HIS A 455 -35.46 -38.69 60.87
CA HIS A 455 -36.57 -39.59 60.68
C HIS A 455 -36.14 -40.99 60.15
N GLY A 456 -34.94 -41.41 60.58
CA GLY A 456 -34.37 -42.74 60.18
C GLY A 456 -33.37 -42.62 59.01
N GLU A 457 -32.78 -41.48 58.83
CA GLU A 457 -31.79 -41.23 57.78
C GLU A 457 -30.50 -42.01 58.00
N ASN A 458 -29.96 -42.55 56.91
CA ASN A 458 -28.66 -43.22 56.85
C ASN A 458 -27.67 -42.42 56.04
N VAL A 459 -26.40 -42.42 56.42
CA VAL A 459 -25.30 -41.86 55.63
C VAL A 459 -24.44 -43.01 55.11
N LEU A 460 -24.00 -42.91 53.86
CA LEU A 460 -23.06 -43.87 53.28
C LEU A 460 -21.67 -43.60 53.84
N GLY A 461 -21.13 -44.54 54.58
CA GLY A 461 -19.81 -44.31 55.20
C GLY A 461 -19.32 -45.50 56.00
N ASN A 462 -18.11 -45.41 56.54
CA ASN A 462 -17.61 -46.39 57.50
C ASN A 462 -17.97 -45.86 58.91
N SER A 463 -18.79 -46.68 59.64
CA SER A 463 -19.29 -46.29 60.96
C SER A 463 -18.17 -45.87 61.92
N THR A 464 -17.09 -46.65 61.99
CA THR A 464 -15.94 -46.33 62.85
C THR A 464 -15.26 -45.01 62.51
N GLN A 465 -15.08 -44.70 61.21
CA GLN A 465 -14.46 -43.45 60.76
C GLN A 465 -15.37 -42.26 61.04
N LEU A 466 -16.65 -42.36 60.75
CA LEU A 466 -17.64 -41.32 61.05
C LEU A 466 -17.70 -41.03 62.54
N GLN A 467 -17.73 -42.10 63.38
CA GLN A 467 -17.70 -41.95 64.84
C GLN A 467 -16.43 -41.27 65.32
N GLN A 468 -15.27 -41.60 64.74
CA GLN A 468 -14.00 -40.97 65.07
C GLN A 468 -13.95 -39.50 64.69
N VAL A 469 -14.52 -39.11 63.55
CA VAL A 469 -14.64 -37.71 63.14
C VAL A 469 -15.47 -36.91 64.14
N LEU A 470 -16.66 -37.44 64.47
CA LEU A 470 -17.56 -36.81 65.45
C LEU A 470 -16.91 -36.70 66.82
N LEU A 471 -16.28 -37.78 67.31
CA LEU A 471 -15.58 -37.79 68.57
C LEU A 471 -14.45 -36.73 68.64
N ASN A 472 -13.63 -36.68 67.61
CA ASN A 472 -12.55 -35.69 67.50
C ASN A 472 -13.07 -34.22 67.53
N ILE A 473 -14.18 -33.97 66.81
CA ILE A 473 -14.80 -32.62 66.82
C ILE A 473 -15.35 -32.33 68.22
N CYS A 474 -16.00 -33.27 68.87
CA CYS A 474 -16.55 -33.09 70.24
C CYS A 474 -15.44 -32.86 71.26
N ILE A 475 -14.35 -33.64 71.23
CA ILE A 475 -13.20 -33.46 72.11
C ILE A 475 -12.55 -32.08 71.90
N ASN A 476 -12.36 -31.68 70.64
CA ASN A 476 -11.84 -30.33 70.33
C ASN A 476 -12.76 -29.23 70.84
N GLY A 477 -14.09 -29.43 70.74
CA GLY A 477 -15.07 -28.50 71.28
C GLY A 477 -15.00 -28.42 72.80
N ILE A 478 -14.84 -29.52 73.49
CA ILE A 478 -14.66 -29.55 74.97
C ILE A 478 -13.35 -28.84 75.37
N HIS A 479 -12.26 -29.13 74.65
CA HIS A 479 -10.98 -28.46 74.90
C HIS A 479 -11.06 -26.94 74.65
N ALA A 480 -11.82 -26.50 73.68
CA ALA A 480 -12.02 -25.11 73.38
C ALA A 480 -12.81 -24.37 74.48
N ILE A 481 -13.69 -25.05 75.21
CA ILE A 481 -14.42 -24.51 76.36
C ILE A 481 -13.44 -24.26 77.53
N GLY A 482 -12.43 -25.13 77.66
CA GLY A 482 -11.41 -25.00 78.73
C GLY A 482 -11.93 -25.24 80.16
N VAL A 483 -11.51 -24.42 81.12
CA VAL A 483 -11.79 -24.62 82.51
C VAL A 483 -13.12 -23.95 83.00
N GLY A 484 -13.83 -23.28 82.05
CA GLY A 484 -15.08 -22.58 82.31
C GLY A 484 -16.34 -23.47 82.17
N GLU A 485 -17.47 -22.92 82.68
CA GLU A 485 -18.76 -23.51 82.37
C GLU A 485 -19.13 -23.29 80.88
N GLY A 486 -19.58 -24.35 80.21
CA GLY A 486 -19.94 -24.26 78.75
C GLY A 486 -20.98 -25.32 78.39
N SER A 487 -21.44 -25.23 77.14
CA SER A 487 -22.30 -26.25 76.55
C SER A 487 -21.79 -26.67 75.16
N LEU A 488 -21.75 -27.97 74.92
CA LEU A 488 -21.50 -28.58 73.65
C LEU A 488 -22.80 -29.14 73.11
N THR A 489 -23.24 -28.66 71.93
CA THR A 489 -24.48 -29.09 71.32
C THR A 489 -24.17 -29.83 70.02
N LEU A 490 -24.58 -31.11 69.93
CA LEU A 490 -24.60 -31.84 68.68
C LEU A 490 -25.98 -31.72 68.06
N ARG A 491 -26.01 -31.12 66.89
CA ARG A 491 -27.26 -30.99 66.12
C ARG A 491 -27.13 -31.75 64.81
N ALA A 492 -28.14 -32.58 64.53
CA ALA A 492 -28.25 -33.23 63.23
C ALA A 492 -29.66 -33.01 62.68
N LYS A 493 -29.69 -32.68 61.42
CA LYS A 493 -30.94 -32.35 60.72
C LYS A 493 -30.84 -32.86 59.30
N ALA A 494 -31.91 -33.50 58.83
CA ALA A 494 -32.05 -33.84 57.40
C ALA A 494 -32.40 -32.58 56.59
N VAL A 495 -31.63 -32.30 55.56
CA VAL A 495 -31.80 -31.11 54.73
C VAL A 495 -32.07 -31.53 53.27
N PRO A 496 -33.18 -31.06 52.65
CA PRO A 496 -33.44 -31.30 51.26
C PRO A 496 -32.34 -30.68 50.39
N ARG A 497 -32.09 -31.33 49.23
CA ARG A 497 -31.08 -30.86 48.27
C ARG A 497 -31.20 -29.36 47.94
N GLU A 498 -32.44 -28.90 47.72
CA GLU A 498 -32.75 -27.52 47.36
C GLU A 498 -32.29 -26.51 48.42
N GLU A 499 -32.44 -26.85 49.69
CA GLU A 499 -31.98 -25.99 50.79
C GLU A 499 -30.46 -25.98 50.93
N LEU A 500 -29.81 -27.13 50.63
CA LEU A 500 -28.34 -27.25 50.65
C LEU A 500 -27.69 -26.46 49.49
N ALA A 501 -28.29 -26.46 48.29
CA ALA A 501 -27.82 -25.73 47.10
C ALA A 501 -27.77 -24.23 47.34
N ALA A 502 -28.59 -23.71 48.25
CA ALA A 502 -28.53 -22.28 48.65
C ALA A 502 -27.31 -21.93 49.53
N ARG A 503 -26.63 -22.93 50.12
CA ARG A 503 -25.55 -22.73 51.09
C ARG A 503 -24.18 -23.19 50.64
N ILE A 504 -24.12 -24.09 49.67
CA ILE A 504 -22.89 -24.72 49.18
C ILE A 504 -22.87 -24.64 47.65
N PRO A 505 -21.71 -24.42 46.99
CA PRO A 505 -21.62 -24.47 45.51
C PRO A 505 -22.14 -25.78 44.95
N GLU A 506 -22.95 -25.69 43.91
CA GLU A 506 -23.64 -26.82 43.24
C GLU A 506 -22.69 -27.94 42.79
N GLU A 507 -21.44 -27.63 42.47
CA GLU A 507 -20.37 -28.54 42.09
C GLU A 507 -19.99 -29.55 43.21
N LYS A 508 -20.37 -29.28 44.46
CA LYS A 508 -20.08 -30.12 45.63
C LYS A 508 -21.27 -30.96 46.07
N ILE A 509 -22.42 -30.86 45.40
CA ILE A 509 -23.65 -31.56 45.68
C ILE A 509 -23.82 -32.65 44.65
N SER A 510 -23.89 -33.93 45.10
CA SER A 510 -24.13 -35.06 44.17
C SER A 510 -25.58 -35.08 43.69
N ASP A 511 -25.75 -35.36 42.40
CA ASP A 511 -27.08 -35.49 41.80
C ASP A 511 -27.81 -36.77 42.23
N ASP A 512 -27.09 -37.73 42.86
CA ASP A 512 -27.61 -39.06 43.25
C ASP A 512 -28.42 -39.03 44.54
N TRP A 513 -28.39 -37.94 45.32
CA TRP A 513 -28.99 -37.86 46.64
C TRP A 513 -30.11 -36.82 46.72
N GLN A 514 -31.26 -37.24 47.31
CA GLN A 514 -32.42 -36.36 47.48
C GLN A 514 -32.36 -35.50 48.75
N SER A 515 -31.65 -35.97 49.79
CA SER A 515 -31.45 -35.29 51.04
C SER A 515 -30.05 -35.54 51.60
N TYR A 516 -29.61 -34.64 52.50
CA TYR A 516 -28.30 -34.63 53.15
C TYR A 516 -28.47 -34.47 54.66
N VAL A 517 -27.54 -34.96 55.43
CA VAL A 517 -27.52 -34.80 56.89
C VAL A 517 -26.32 -34.01 57.34
#